data_800cbf3e65a08e835943f6b2fb7ae507
#
_entry.id   800cbf3e65a08e835943f6b2fb7ae507
#
_cell.length_a   1.000
_cell.length_b   1.000
_cell.length_c   1.000
_cell.angle_alpha   90.00
_cell.angle_beta   90.00
_cell.angle_gamma   90.00
#
_symmetry.space_group_name_H-M   'P 1'
#
loop_
_entity.id
_entity.type
_entity.pdbx_description
1 polymer ?
#
loop_
_entity_poly.entity_id
_entity_poly.type
_entity_poly.pdbx_seq_one_letter_code
_entity_poly.pdbx_strand_id
1 'polypeptide(L)'
;NSFRLLKDRKSKKGFSLLEILLVLGAIAALIVAAFMIFPKVQASQRIDRESRNLTAIQAGVKSLYGGRAKISSINTDSFIASKNAPENMIQDGKLINEWKGNVQVEYSGNHGKYNIIYDAVPASDCSKLIAAVSGNFVSIDVYNGNGGTQVKNLEEGKNIDIAATSAACFSEDNATIIFASII
;
A
#
# COMPACT_ATOMS: atom_id res chain seq x y z
N ASN A 1 28.61 -19.20 77.94
CA ASN A 1 28.98 -19.16 76.52
C ASN A 1 27.74 -19.12 75.66
N SER A 2 27.18 -17.90 75.57
CA SER A 2 26.08 -17.59 74.65
C SER A 2 26.66 -17.38 73.26
N PHE A 3 26.60 -18.41 72.44
CA PHE A 3 26.71 -18.20 71.00
C PHE A 3 25.38 -17.60 70.54
N ARG A 4 25.41 -16.30 70.40
CA ARG A 4 24.39 -15.57 69.63
C ARG A 4 24.65 -15.92 68.15
N LEU A 5 23.94 -16.85 67.64
CA LEU A 5 23.74 -16.94 66.20
C LEU A 5 23.04 -15.67 65.76
N LEU A 6 23.83 -14.75 65.29
CA LEU A 6 23.32 -13.64 64.48
C LEU A 6 22.75 -14.31 63.21
N LYS A 7 21.49 -14.60 63.26
CA LYS A 7 20.71 -14.97 62.11
C LYS A 7 20.77 -13.78 61.17
N ASP A 8 21.68 -13.86 60.24
CA ASP A 8 21.67 -12.99 59.09
C ASP A 8 20.27 -13.02 58.51
N ARG A 9 19.47 -12.07 58.89
CA ARG A 9 18.27 -11.73 58.14
C ARG A 9 18.80 -11.18 56.82
N LYS A 10 18.99 -12.05 55.85
CA LYS A 10 18.97 -11.60 54.47
C LYS A 10 17.68 -10.84 54.33
N SER A 11 17.76 -9.53 54.44
CA SER A 11 16.67 -8.68 54.07
C SER A 11 16.34 -9.01 52.64
N LYS A 12 15.21 -9.64 52.41
CA LYS A 12 14.66 -9.73 51.05
C LYS A 12 14.44 -8.29 50.66
N LYS A 13 15.42 -7.72 50.00
CA LYS A 13 15.24 -6.39 49.39
C LYS A 13 14.18 -6.57 48.34
N GLY A 14 12.92 -6.18 48.67
CA GLY A 14 11.91 -5.89 47.71
C GLY A 14 12.45 -4.80 46.79
N PHE A 15 12.02 -4.78 45.55
CA PHE A 15 12.35 -3.69 44.65
C PHE A 15 12.09 -2.36 45.34
N SER A 16 13.05 -1.44 45.31
CA SER A 16 12.86 -0.12 45.81
C SER A 16 11.80 0.59 44.97
N LEU A 17 11.09 1.55 45.58
CA LEU A 17 10.12 2.37 44.85
C LEU A 17 10.73 3.01 43.60
N LEU A 18 12.00 3.42 43.70
CA LEU A 18 12.75 4.01 42.60
C LEU A 18 12.96 2.99 41.44
N GLU A 19 13.28 1.74 41.79
CA GLU A 19 13.47 0.69 40.77
C GLU A 19 12.15 0.38 40.03
N ILE A 20 11.03 0.34 40.75
CA ILE A 20 9.70 0.15 40.15
C ILE A 20 9.36 1.31 39.22
N LEU A 21 9.63 2.54 39.64
CA LEU A 21 9.39 3.73 38.81
C LEU A 21 10.26 3.72 37.55
N LEU A 22 11.52 3.31 37.64
CA LEU A 22 12.40 3.19 36.48
C LEU A 22 11.90 2.12 35.50
N VAL A 23 11.46 0.97 35.99
CA VAL A 23 10.93 -0.11 35.15
C VAL A 23 9.63 0.34 34.46
N LEU A 24 8.72 0.98 35.16
CA LEU A 24 7.49 1.52 34.59
C LEU A 24 7.78 2.59 33.54
N GLY A 25 8.76 3.45 33.78
CA GLY A 25 9.20 4.47 32.83
C GLY A 25 9.78 3.84 31.56
N ALA A 26 10.59 2.80 31.70
CA ALA A 26 11.17 2.08 30.54
C ALA A 26 10.07 1.38 29.71
N ILE A 27 9.11 0.75 30.37
CA ILE A 27 7.96 0.11 29.69
C ILE A 27 7.14 1.14 28.93
N ALA A 28 6.82 2.28 29.56
CA ALA A 28 6.08 3.36 28.93
C ALA A 28 6.81 3.90 27.69
N ALA A 29 8.12 4.10 27.77
CA ALA A 29 8.93 4.54 26.64
C ALA A 29 8.90 3.55 25.48
N LEU A 30 8.97 2.25 25.75
CA LEU A 30 8.88 1.19 24.74
C LEU A 30 7.51 1.18 24.04
N ILE A 31 6.43 1.37 24.80
CA ILE A 31 5.07 1.43 24.25
C ILE A 31 4.93 2.63 23.31
N VAL A 32 5.41 3.81 23.72
CA VAL A 32 5.36 5.01 22.87
C VAL A 32 6.17 4.81 21.60
N ALA A 33 7.36 4.23 21.68
CA ALA A 33 8.20 3.92 20.52
C ALA A 33 7.50 2.95 19.57
N ALA A 34 6.82 1.91 20.08
CA ALA A 34 6.05 0.97 19.28
C ALA A 34 4.89 1.67 18.54
N PHE A 35 4.17 2.57 19.19
CA PHE A 35 3.11 3.36 18.57
C PHE A 35 3.60 4.29 17.46
N MET A 36 4.80 4.81 17.57
CA MET A 36 5.43 5.65 16.54
C MET A 36 5.84 4.85 15.29
N ILE A 37 6.30 3.61 15.47
CA ILE A 37 6.81 2.76 14.39
C ILE A 37 5.68 2.01 13.68
N PHE A 38 4.66 1.58 14.40
CA PHE A 38 3.58 0.73 13.90
C PHE A 38 2.83 1.30 12.68
N PRO A 39 2.44 2.59 12.59
CA PRO A 39 1.79 3.14 11.40
C PRO A 39 2.67 3.07 10.14
N LYS A 40 3.98 3.25 10.27
CA LYS A 40 4.91 3.14 9.14
C LYS A 40 5.02 1.72 8.61
N VAL A 41 5.04 0.72 9.51
CA VAL A 41 5.04 -0.71 9.14
C VAL A 41 3.74 -1.07 8.42
N GLN A 42 2.59 -0.61 8.91
CA GLN A 42 1.31 -0.84 8.24
C GLN A 42 1.25 -0.22 6.85
N ALA A 43 1.75 1.00 6.66
CA ALA A 43 1.81 1.65 5.37
C ALA A 43 2.67 0.85 4.38
N SER A 44 3.85 0.40 4.80
CA SER A 44 4.73 -0.44 3.98
C SER A 44 4.05 -1.75 3.58
N GLN A 45 3.33 -2.39 4.49
CA GLN A 45 2.58 -3.62 4.22
C GLN A 45 1.45 -3.40 3.22
N ARG A 46 0.74 -2.26 3.30
CA ARG A 46 -0.30 -1.91 2.31
C ARG A 46 0.28 -1.73 0.92
N ILE A 47 1.41 -1.04 0.82
CA ILE A 47 2.10 -0.85 -0.46
C ILE A 47 2.55 -2.19 -1.04
N ASP A 48 3.11 -3.08 -0.24
CA ASP A 48 3.50 -4.42 -0.69
C ASP A 48 2.32 -5.24 -1.17
N ARG A 49 1.21 -5.24 -0.44
CA ARG A 49 -0.02 -5.95 -0.83
C ARG A 49 -0.60 -5.39 -2.13
N GLU A 50 -0.68 -4.06 -2.25
CA GLU A 50 -1.20 -3.42 -3.45
C GLU A 50 -0.29 -3.61 -4.66
N SER A 51 1.01 -3.62 -4.47
CA SER A 51 1.98 -3.95 -5.53
C SER A 51 1.76 -5.37 -6.06
N ARG A 52 1.55 -6.33 -5.17
CA ARG A 52 1.22 -7.71 -5.54
C ARG A 52 -0.14 -7.80 -6.22
N ASN A 53 -1.12 -7.07 -5.71
CA ASN A 53 -2.46 -7.03 -6.29
C ASN A 53 -2.44 -6.47 -7.72
N LEU A 54 -1.69 -5.39 -7.96
CA LEU A 54 -1.50 -4.83 -9.29
C LEU A 54 -0.85 -5.84 -10.25
N THR A 55 0.18 -6.53 -9.80
CA THR A 55 0.83 -7.60 -10.58
C THR A 55 -0.14 -8.74 -10.86
N ALA A 56 -0.95 -9.13 -9.89
CA ALA A 56 -1.97 -10.17 -10.05
C ALA A 56 -3.07 -9.75 -11.02
N ILE A 57 -3.50 -8.49 -10.99
CA ILE A 57 -4.46 -7.94 -11.95
C ILE A 57 -3.88 -8.00 -13.38
N GLN A 58 -2.63 -7.58 -13.56
CA GLN A 58 -1.95 -7.65 -14.84
C GLN A 58 -1.87 -9.08 -15.37
N ALA A 59 -1.51 -10.03 -14.53
CA ALA A 59 -1.46 -11.45 -14.87
C ALA A 59 -2.85 -11.98 -15.23
N GLY A 60 -3.87 -11.61 -14.49
CA GLY A 60 -5.26 -12.01 -14.74
C GLY A 60 -5.81 -11.45 -16.04
N VAL A 61 -5.54 -10.19 -16.34
CA VAL A 61 -5.93 -9.57 -17.61
C VAL A 61 -5.21 -10.23 -18.80
N LYS A 62 -3.92 -10.49 -18.66
CA LYS A 62 -3.14 -11.18 -19.68
C LYS A 62 -3.66 -12.59 -19.93
N SER A 63 -4.01 -13.32 -18.89
CA SER A 63 -4.60 -14.66 -19.00
C SER A 63 -5.93 -14.65 -19.75
N LEU A 64 -6.77 -13.64 -19.49
CA LEU A 64 -8.12 -13.55 -20.05
C LEU A 64 -8.14 -12.97 -21.46
N TYR A 65 -7.32 -11.95 -21.73
CA TYR A 65 -7.34 -11.17 -22.97
C TYR A 65 -6.07 -11.30 -23.84
N GLY A 66 -5.06 -12.00 -23.35
CA GLY A 66 -3.77 -12.14 -24.07
C GLY A 66 -3.80 -13.06 -25.29
N GLY A 67 -4.90 -13.77 -25.50
CA GLY A 67 -5.08 -14.68 -26.63
C GLY A 67 -5.99 -14.09 -27.71
N ARG A 68 -7.13 -14.75 -27.93
CA ARG A 68 -8.10 -14.39 -28.99
C ARG A 68 -9.22 -13.48 -28.49
N ALA A 69 -9.29 -13.20 -27.21
CA ALA A 69 -10.33 -12.33 -26.67
C ALA A 69 -10.17 -10.90 -27.15
N LYS A 70 -11.29 -10.23 -27.35
CA LYS A 70 -11.32 -8.87 -27.86
C LYS A 70 -10.91 -7.89 -26.74
N ILE A 71 -9.75 -7.27 -26.87
CA ILE A 71 -9.18 -6.37 -25.87
C ILE A 71 -10.09 -5.17 -25.58
N SER A 72 -10.83 -4.68 -26.58
CA SER A 72 -11.78 -3.57 -26.40
C SER A 72 -12.96 -3.93 -25.50
N SER A 73 -13.15 -5.21 -25.18
CA SER A 73 -14.19 -5.67 -24.25
C SER A 73 -13.76 -5.74 -22.80
N ILE A 74 -12.51 -5.34 -22.49
CA ILE A 74 -12.03 -5.33 -21.11
C ILE A 74 -12.90 -4.40 -20.24
N ASN A 75 -13.48 -4.98 -19.18
CA ASN A 75 -14.20 -4.23 -18.17
C ASN A 75 -14.08 -4.95 -16.81
N THR A 76 -14.35 -4.21 -15.75
CA THR A 76 -14.19 -4.69 -14.39
C THR A 76 -15.13 -5.88 -14.09
N ASP A 77 -16.38 -5.80 -14.50
CA ASP A 77 -17.37 -6.83 -14.19
C ASP A 77 -17.03 -8.17 -14.85
N SER A 78 -16.64 -8.15 -16.12
CA SER A 78 -16.17 -9.35 -16.83
C SER A 78 -14.91 -9.92 -16.21
N PHE A 79 -13.98 -9.06 -15.78
CA PHE A 79 -12.76 -9.47 -15.12
C PHE A 79 -13.03 -10.18 -13.80
N ILE A 80 -13.94 -9.65 -12.99
CA ILE A 80 -14.35 -10.28 -11.73
C ILE A 80 -15.08 -11.60 -12.00
N ALA A 81 -16.01 -11.60 -12.95
CA ALA A 81 -16.81 -12.78 -13.29
C ALA A 81 -15.96 -13.94 -13.81
N SER A 82 -14.84 -13.65 -14.48
CA SER A 82 -13.90 -14.65 -14.98
C SER A 82 -13.07 -15.34 -13.91
N LYS A 83 -13.13 -14.86 -12.67
CA LYS A 83 -12.35 -15.33 -11.52
C LYS A 83 -10.82 -15.19 -11.67
N ASN A 84 -10.39 -14.23 -12.47
CA ASN A 84 -8.97 -13.87 -12.63
C ASN A 84 -8.55 -12.70 -11.75
N ALA A 85 -9.50 -12.05 -11.05
CA ALA A 85 -9.21 -10.99 -10.12
C ALA A 85 -8.69 -11.52 -8.77
N PRO A 86 -7.82 -10.79 -8.07
CA PRO A 86 -7.39 -11.18 -6.73
C PRO A 86 -8.59 -11.27 -5.77
N GLU A 87 -8.76 -12.43 -5.14
CA GLU A 87 -9.92 -12.67 -4.25
C GLU A 87 -9.93 -11.74 -3.03
N ASN A 88 -8.74 -11.38 -2.52
CA ASN A 88 -8.61 -10.48 -1.39
C ASN A 88 -9.09 -9.04 -1.68
N MET A 89 -9.23 -8.67 -2.95
CA MET A 89 -9.75 -7.37 -3.35
C MET A 89 -11.26 -7.36 -3.59
N ILE A 90 -11.89 -8.53 -3.67
CA ILE A 90 -13.31 -8.61 -4.00
C ILE A 90 -14.15 -8.41 -2.73
N GLN A 91 -14.97 -7.36 -2.74
CA GLN A 91 -15.94 -7.07 -1.69
C GLN A 91 -17.28 -6.69 -2.34
N ASP A 92 -18.34 -7.40 -1.99
CA ASP A 92 -19.68 -7.18 -2.52
C ASP A 92 -19.75 -7.14 -4.07
N GLY A 93 -18.95 -8.01 -4.71
CA GLY A 93 -18.89 -8.09 -6.17
C GLY A 93 -18.10 -6.98 -6.85
N LYS A 94 -17.35 -6.20 -6.09
CA LYS A 94 -16.50 -5.09 -6.58
C LYS A 94 -15.05 -5.30 -6.19
N LEU A 95 -14.14 -4.74 -6.99
CA LEU A 95 -12.73 -4.64 -6.61
C LEU A 95 -12.52 -3.43 -5.72
N ILE A 96 -11.97 -3.67 -4.54
CA ILE A 96 -11.71 -2.65 -3.52
C ILE A 96 -10.25 -2.74 -3.09
N ASN A 97 -9.58 -1.59 -3.01
CA ASN A 97 -8.20 -1.52 -2.55
C ASN A 97 -8.09 -1.40 -1.02
N GLU A 98 -6.87 -1.40 -0.51
CA GLU A 98 -6.58 -1.33 0.93
C GLU A 98 -7.09 -0.03 1.60
N TRP A 99 -7.31 1.03 0.82
CA TRP A 99 -7.82 2.31 1.29
C TRP A 99 -9.34 2.43 1.14
N LYS A 100 -10.02 1.31 0.85
CA LYS A 100 -11.48 1.23 0.65
C LYS A 100 -11.98 1.97 -0.60
N GLY A 101 -11.07 2.30 -1.51
CA GLY A 101 -11.42 2.87 -2.79
C GLY A 101 -11.73 1.80 -3.83
N ASN A 102 -12.46 2.20 -4.87
CA ASN A 102 -12.78 1.34 -5.99
C ASN A 102 -11.54 1.09 -6.87
N VAL A 103 -11.46 -0.10 -7.41
CA VAL A 103 -10.48 -0.47 -8.44
C VAL A 103 -11.25 -0.86 -9.69
N GLN A 104 -10.87 -0.30 -10.82
CA GLN A 104 -11.50 -0.58 -12.10
C GLN A 104 -10.45 -1.04 -13.11
N VAL A 105 -10.87 -1.93 -14.00
CA VAL A 105 -10.07 -2.38 -15.14
C VAL A 105 -10.88 -2.08 -16.40
N GLU A 106 -10.29 -1.33 -17.33
CA GLU A 106 -10.99 -0.93 -18.54
C GLU A 106 -10.05 -0.79 -19.74
N TYR A 107 -10.63 -0.84 -20.95
CA TYR A 107 -9.89 -0.58 -22.18
C TYR A 107 -9.49 0.90 -22.24
N SER A 108 -8.23 1.16 -22.62
CA SER A 108 -7.68 2.54 -22.62
C SER A 108 -8.10 3.38 -23.84
N GLY A 109 -8.73 2.76 -24.83
CA GLY A 109 -9.01 3.42 -26.12
C GLY A 109 -7.84 3.35 -27.11
N ASN A 110 -6.66 2.93 -26.67
CA ASN A 110 -5.47 2.78 -27.50
C ASN A 110 -5.14 1.31 -27.72
N HIS A 111 -4.66 0.97 -28.90
CA HIS A 111 -4.38 -0.41 -29.29
C HIS A 111 -3.45 -1.12 -28.33
N GLY A 112 -3.88 -2.28 -27.85
CA GLY A 112 -3.09 -3.15 -27.00
C GLY A 112 -2.89 -2.68 -25.56
N LYS A 113 -3.62 -1.67 -25.10
CA LYS A 113 -3.49 -1.12 -23.75
C LYS A 113 -4.78 -1.17 -22.97
N TYR A 114 -4.64 -1.31 -21.66
CA TYR A 114 -5.75 -1.21 -20.72
C TYR A 114 -5.30 -0.40 -19.49
N ASN A 115 -6.28 0.13 -18.78
CA ASN A 115 -6.06 0.93 -17.57
C ASN A 115 -6.52 0.16 -16.34
N ILE A 116 -5.74 0.28 -15.27
CA ILE A 116 -6.13 -0.09 -13.92
C ILE A 116 -6.27 1.21 -13.14
N ILE A 117 -7.48 1.47 -12.63
CA ILE A 117 -7.81 2.74 -11.95
C ILE A 117 -7.95 2.47 -10.46
N TYR A 118 -7.16 3.16 -9.65
CA TYR A 118 -7.16 3.10 -8.20
C TYR A 118 -7.70 4.39 -7.62
N ASP A 119 -8.86 4.31 -6.97
CA ASP A 119 -9.46 5.46 -6.28
C ASP A 119 -9.04 5.54 -4.82
N ALA A 120 -9.21 6.69 -4.22
CA ALA A 120 -9.09 6.97 -2.80
C ALA A 120 -7.69 6.71 -2.21
N VAL A 121 -6.64 6.84 -3.00
CA VAL A 121 -5.26 6.65 -2.53
C VAL A 121 -4.79 7.89 -1.76
N PRO A 122 -4.44 7.77 -0.47
CA PRO A 122 -3.95 8.91 0.30
C PRO A 122 -2.65 9.48 -0.27
N ALA A 123 -2.45 10.78 -0.13
CA ALA A 123 -1.24 11.45 -0.61
C ALA A 123 0.05 10.81 -0.09
N SER A 124 0.06 10.40 1.19
CA SER A 124 1.22 9.75 1.81
C SER A 124 1.60 8.40 1.17
N ASP A 125 0.61 7.67 0.63
CA ASP A 125 0.82 6.35 0.03
C ASP A 125 0.91 6.40 -1.50
N CYS A 126 0.38 7.47 -2.11
CA CYS A 126 0.33 7.65 -3.56
C CYS A 126 1.73 7.57 -4.21
N SER A 127 2.67 8.39 -3.76
CA SER A 127 4.02 8.40 -4.32
C SER A 127 4.78 7.10 -4.04
N LYS A 128 4.55 6.48 -2.89
CA LYS A 128 5.18 5.20 -2.52
C LYS A 128 4.68 4.06 -3.39
N LEU A 129 3.37 4.00 -3.64
CA LEU A 129 2.79 2.99 -4.51
C LEU A 129 3.31 3.14 -5.95
N ILE A 130 3.30 4.36 -6.48
CA ILE A 130 3.80 4.65 -7.82
C ILE A 130 5.27 4.26 -7.95
N ALA A 131 6.11 4.63 -6.99
CA ALA A 131 7.52 4.26 -6.99
C ALA A 131 7.73 2.75 -6.97
N ALA A 132 6.92 2.02 -6.20
CA ALA A 132 7.03 0.57 -6.07
C ALA A 132 6.67 -0.18 -7.36
N VAL A 133 5.70 0.33 -8.15
CA VAL A 133 5.16 -0.38 -9.32
C VAL A 133 5.51 0.27 -10.65
N SER A 134 6.23 1.37 -10.67
CA SER A 134 6.49 2.17 -11.87
C SER A 134 7.12 1.37 -13.00
N GLY A 135 7.94 0.37 -12.69
CA GLY A 135 8.60 -0.47 -13.68
C GLY A 135 7.66 -1.40 -14.47
N ASN A 136 6.44 -1.61 -13.97
CA ASN A 136 5.50 -2.57 -14.54
C ASN A 136 4.48 -1.95 -15.49
N PHE A 137 4.44 -0.62 -15.58
CA PHE A 137 3.43 0.09 -16.37
C PHE A 137 4.07 1.01 -17.41
N VAL A 138 3.40 1.15 -18.55
CA VAL A 138 3.88 2.00 -19.66
C VAL A 138 3.57 3.48 -19.41
N SER A 139 2.48 3.77 -18.72
CA SER A 139 2.17 5.14 -18.30
C SER A 139 1.44 5.15 -16.97
N ILE A 140 1.59 6.24 -16.24
CA ILE A 140 0.94 6.46 -14.94
C ILE A 140 0.48 7.90 -14.88
N ASP A 141 -0.81 8.09 -14.62
CA ASP A 141 -1.43 9.40 -14.42
C ASP A 141 -1.99 9.51 -13.01
N VAL A 142 -1.86 10.68 -12.40
CA VAL A 142 -2.40 10.96 -11.07
C VAL A 142 -3.43 12.08 -11.18
N TYR A 143 -4.62 11.84 -10.68
CA TYR A 143 -5.71 12.81 -10.60
C TYR A 143 -6.05 13.11 -9.14
N ASN A 144 -6.19 14.39 -8.84
CA ASN A 144 -6.61 14.85 -7.52
C ASN A 144 -7.49 16.10 -7.67
N GLY A 145 -7.86 16.74 -6.57
CA GLY A 145 -8.70 17.95 -6.61
C GLY A 145 -8.15 19.13 -7.43
N ASN A 146 -6.87 19.10 -7.78
CA ASN A 146 -6.18 20.13 -8.56
C ASN A 146 -6.00 19.75 -10.04
N GLY A 147 -6.54 18.63 -10.48
CA GLY A 147 -6.45 18.14 -11.85
C GLY A 147 -5.57 16.90 -12.00
N GLY A 148 -5.20 16.59 -13.23
CA GLY A 148 -4.42 15.41 -13.59
C GLY A 148 -2.98 15.74 -13.96
N THR A 149 -2.06 14.85 -13.60
CA THR A 149 -0.64 14.94 -13.96
C THR A 149 -0.15 13.59 -14.45
N GLN A 150 0.45 13.55 -15.62
CA GLN A 150 1.12 12.35 -16.11
C GLN A 150 2.53 12.27 -15.52
N VAL A 151 2.79 11.26 -14.70
CA VAL A 151 4.08 11.09 -14.02
C VAL A 151 5.01 10.12 -14.72
N LYS A 152 4.49 9.29 -15.62
CA LYS A 152 5.26 8.38 -16.46
C LYS A 152 4.59 8.18 -17.81
N ASN A 153 5.38 8.18 -18.88
CA ASN A 153 4.93 7.79 -20.22
C ASN A 153 6.13 7.31 -21.03
N LEU A 154 6.29 5.98 -21.14
CA LEU A 154 7.41 5.38 -21.86
C LEU A 154 7.35 5.63 -23.37
N GLU A 155 6.17 5.77 -23.95
CA GLU A 155 6.01 6.04 -25.39
C GLU A 155 6.54 7.43 -25.77
N GLU A 156 6.46 8.38 -24.87
CA GLU A 156 7.01 9.74 -25.03
C GLU A 156 8.39 9.90 -24.40
N GLY A 157 8.98 8.81 -23.88
CA GLY A 157 10.29 8.83 -23.25
C GLY A 157 10.30 9.48 -21.85
N LYS A 158 9.13 9.66 -21.24
CA LYS A 158 9.00 10.23 -19.90
C LYS A 158 9.11 9.17 -18.84
N ASN A 159 10.27 9.10 -18.17
CA ASN A 159 10.48 8.23 -17.02
C ASN A 159 9.97 8.87 -15.74
N ILE A 160 9.80 8.03 -14.71
CA ILE A 160 9.35 8.48 -13.40
C ILE A 160 10.36 9.47 -12.79
N ASP A 161 9.85 10.57 -12.28
CA ASP A 161 10.59 11.56 -11.48
C ASP A 161 9.95 11.59 -10.09
N ILE A 162 10.71 11.25 -9.07
CA ILE A 162 10.19 11.16 -7.69
C ILE A 162 9.67 12.52 -7.20
N ALA A 163 10.35 13.62 -7.53
CA ALA A 163 9.92 14.95 -7.13
C ALA A 163 8.59 15.33 -7.80
N ALA A 164 8.47 15.09 -9.11
CA ALA A 164 7.24 15.35 -9.86
C ALA A 164 6.09 14.46 -9.37
N THR A 165 6.37 13.20 -9.07
CA THR A 165 5.40 12.24 -8.54
C THR A 165 4.89 12.68 -7.18
N SER A 166 5.79 13.08 -6.29
CA SER A 166 5.43 13.58 -4.96
C SER A 166 4.57 14.83 -5.04
N ALA A 167 4.90 15.74 -5.96
CA ALA A 167 4.10 16.96 -6.20
C ALA A 167 2.71 16.61 -6.74
N ALA A 168 2.61 15.67 -7.67
CA ALA A 168 1.33 15.22 -8.24
C ALA A 168 0.44 14.53 -7.19
N CYS A 169 1.04 13.79 -6.25
CA CYS A 169 0.34 13.13 -5.15
C CYS A 169 0.00 14.06 -3.98
N PHE A 170 0.62 15.26 -3.94
CA PHE A 170 0.43 16.19 -2.83
C PHE A 170 -0.91 16.92 -2.96
N SER A 171 -1.87 16.50 -2.15
CA SER A 171 -3.21 17.10 -2.07
C SER A 171 -3.84 16.73 -0.73
N GLU A 172 -4.74 17.57 -0.24
CA GLU A 172 -5.58 17.24 0.91
C GLU A 172 -6.60 16.16 0.53
N ASP A 173 -6.96 16.08 -0.74
CA ASP A 173 -7.86 15.05 -1.26
C ASP A 173 -7.08 13.78 -1.61
N ASN A 174 -7.77 12.65 -1.52
CA ASN A 174 -7.20 11.39 -1.99
C ASN A 174 -7.03 11.41 -3.51
N ALA A 175 -5.99 10.75 -3.99
CA ALA A 175 -5.68 10.68 -5.40
C ALA A 175 -6.37 9.50 -6.08
N THR A 176 -6.68 9.67 -7.36
CA THR A 176 -7.02 8.60 -8.29
C THR A 176 -5.81 8.36 -9.17
N ILE A 177 -5.29 7.13 -9.20
CA ILE A 177 -4.13 6.78 -9.99
C ILE A 177 -4.58 5.86 -11.14
N ILE A 178 -4.18 6.19 -12.36
CA ILE A 178 -4.44 5.39 -13.55
C ILE A 178 -3.13 4.76 -14.00
N PHE A 179 -3.07 3.44 -13.92
CA PHE A 179 -1.94 2.65 -14.39
C PHE A 179 -2.30 2.05 -15.76
N ALA A 180 -1.53 2.37 -16.79
CA ALA A 180 -1.72 1.80 -18.12
C ALA A 180 -0.71 0.68 -18.37
N SER A 181 -1.20 -0.42 -18.89
CA SER A 181 -0.39 -1.60 -19.21
C SER A 181 -0.66 -2.10 -20.62
N ILE A 182 0.32 -2.76 -21.20
CA ILE A 182 0.22 -3.47 -22.47
C ILE A 182 -0.15 -4.92 -22.18
N ILE A 183 -0.99 -5.50 -23.03
CA ILE A 183 -1.28 -6.93 -23.01
C ILE A 183 -0.16 -7.74 -23.63
#